data_3b2d0f0fb4990fb3636276be8f7844e6
#
_entry.id   3b2d0f0fb4990fb3636276be8f7844e6
#
_cell.length_a   1.000
_cell.length_b   1.000
_cell.length_c   1.000
_cell.angle_alpha   90.00
_cell.angle_beta   90.00
_cell.angle_gamma   90.00
#
_symmetry.space_group_name_H-M   'P 1'
#
loop_
_entity.id
_entity.type
_entity.pdbx_description
1 polymer ?
#
loop_
_entity_poly.entity_id
_entity_poly.type
_entity_poly.pdbx_seq_one_letter_code
_entity_poly.pdbx_strand_id
1 'polypeptide(L)'
;EVAIDLETYDPYLMTQGSGSVVGKGHIAGVAVAVEGWSGYYPIGHEGGGNMDKKLVLEWVQDLVNQEKTTFIFHNAMYDVCWLRSAGIKIRGKIVDTMIAASLIDENRMSYALNTLAKFYVGLGKDEKVLQEAAKSYDLNPKADMWKLPAMYVGEYAERDAEATLKLWQRL
;
A
#
# COMPACT_ATOMS: atom_id res chain seq x y z
N GLU A 1 7.16 14.44 -4.71
CA GLU A 1 6.39 13.63 -3.74
C GLU A 1 5.76 12.44 -4.44
N VAL A 2 5.99 11.25 -3.93
CA VAL A 2 5.47 9.99 -4.46
C VAL A 2 4.94 9.17 -3.29
N ALA A 3 3.66 8.82 -3.30
CA ALA A 3 3.10 7.90 -2.32
C ALA A 3 3.20 6.46 -2.84
N ILE A 4 3.54 5.54 -1.95
CA ILE A 4 3.62 4.11 -2.24
C ILE A 4 2.83 3.35 -1.19
N ASP A 5 2.04 2.38 -1.64
CA ASP A 5 1.28 1.47 -0.80
C ASP A 5 1.41 0.05 -1.35
N LEU A 6 1.58 -0.94 -0.50
CA LEU A 6 1.74 -2.33 -0.89
C LEU A 6 0.52 -3.16 -0.52
N GLU A 7 0.08 -3.97 -1.47
CA GLU A 7 -0.81 -5.08 -1.18
C GLU A 7 0.02 -6.35 -0.97
N THR A 8 -0.27 -7.09 0.09
CA THR A 8 0.54 -8.24 0.50
C THR A 8 -0.32 -9.44 0.85
N TYR A 9 0.26 -10.63 0.67
CA TYR A 9 -0.15 -11.83 1.35
C TYR A 9 0.76 -12.02 2.57
N ASP A 10 0.18 -11.83 3.76
CA ASP A 10 0.90 -11.89 5.03
C ASP A 10 0.12 -12.73 6.06
N PRO A 11 0.13 -14.07 5.89
CA PRO A 11 -0.81 -14.97 6.57
C PRO A 11 -0.58 -15.08 8.07
N TYR A 12 0.62 -14.78 8.54
CA TYR A 12 1.01 -14.95 9.95
C TYR A 12 1.29 -13.63 10.67
N LEU A 13 0.88 -12.50 10.07
CA LEU A 13 1.14 -11.17 10.62
C LEU A 13 0.75 -11.04 12.10
N MET A 14 -0.42 -11.54 12.46
CA MET A 14 -0.96 -11.43 13.83
C MET A 14 -0.41 -12.45 14.81
N THR A 15 0.26 -13.49 14.34
CA THR A 15 0.74 -14.61 15.17
C THR A 15 2.26 -14.71 15.24
N GLN A 16 2.95 -14.38 14.16
CA GLN A 16 4.42 -14.53 14.04
C GLN A 16 5.11 -13.20 13.68
N GLY A 17 4.35 -12.15 13.39
CA GLY A 17 4.86 -10.87 12.91
C GLY A 17 4.92 -10.78 11.39
N SER A 18 5.45 -9.66 10.90
CA SER A 18 5.49 -9.38 9.46
C SER A 18 6.22 -10.45 8.67
N GLY A 19 5.58 -10.93 7.62
CA GLY A 19 6.12 -11.93 6.71
C GLY A 19 7.42 -11.50 6.04
N SER A 20 7.63 -10.21 5.87
CA SER A 20 8.89 -9.64 5.37
C SER A 20 10.09 -9.96 6.27
N VAL A 21 9.86 -10.15 7.56
CA VAL A 21 10.89 -10.48 8.56
C VAL A 21 10.99 -11.99 8.78
N VAL A 22 9.85 -12.67 8.90
CA VAL A 22 9.84 -14.12 9.19
C VAL A 22 9.92 -15.00 7.94
N GLY A 23 9.98 -14.42 6.75
CA GLY A 23 10.13 -15.14 5.49
C GLY A 23 8.86 -15.86 5.02
N LYS A 24 7.68 -15.33 5.33
CA LYS A 24 6.38 -15.89 4.97
C LYS A 24 5.58 -14.87 4.13
N GLY A 25 4.81 -15.39 3.18
CA GLY A 25 4.00 -14.53 2.32
C GLY A 25 4.78 -13.84 1.19
N HIS A 26 4.17 -12.84 0.56
CA HIS A 26 4.77 -12.10 -0.56
C HIS A 26 4.05 -10.78 -0.83
N ILE A 27 4.67 -9.92 -1.64
CA ILE A 27 4.01 -8.73 -2.18
C ILE A 27 3.05 -9.15 -3.30
N ALA A 28 1.78 -8.79 -3.19
CA ALA A 28 0.78 -9.02 -4.22
C ALA A 28 0.79 -7.92 -5.29
N GLY A 29 1.07 -6.68 -4.90
CA GLY A 29 1.17 -5.57 -5.82
C GLY A 29 1.67 -4.29 -5.17
N VAL A 30 2.03 -3.34 -6.02
CA VAL A 30 2.55 -2.02 -5.64
C VAL A 30 1.66 -0.94 -6.21
N ALA A 31 1.06 -0.12 -5.36
CA ALA A 31 0.35 1.07 -5.76
C ALA A 31 1.25 2.30 -5.62
N VAL A 32 1.19 3.17 -6.61
CA VAL A 32 1.96 4.42 -6.64
C VAL A 32 1.04 5.58 -6.99
N ALA A 33 1.15 6.69 -6.28
CA ALA A 33 0.44 7.91 -6.58
C ALA A 33 1.38 9.12 -6.61
N VAL A 34 1.17 9.95 -7.60
CA VAL A 34 1.73 11.30 -7.71
C VAL A 34 0.58 12.26 -7.95
N GLU A 35 0.82 13.56 -7.89
CA GLU A 35 -0.23 14.52 -8.18
C GLU A 35 -0.79 14.31 -9.59
N GLY A 36 -2.09 14.10 -9.68
CA GLY A 36 -2.82 13.91 -10.93
C GLY A 36 -2.75 12.51 -11.55
N TRP A 37 -2.05 11.57 -10.93
CA TRP A 37 -1.96 10.20 -11.45
C TRP A 37 -1.75 9.16 -10.35
N SER A 38 -2.35 8.00 -10.53
CA SER A 38 -2.07 6.81 -9.72
C SER A 38 -2.08 5.54 -10.58
N GLY A 39 -1.41 4.51 -10.13
CA GLY A 39 -1.36 3.21 -10.80
C GLY A 39 -1.12 2.07 -9.84
N TYR A 40 -1.59 0.89 -10.22
CA TYR A 40 -1.35 -0.36 -9.50
C TYR A 40 -0.58 -1.35 -10.37
N TYR A 41 0.47 -1.93 -9.82
CA TYR A 41 1.36 -2.90 -10.46
C TYR A 41 1.24 -4.25 -9.77
N PRO A 42 0.31 -5.12 -10.20
CA PRO A 42 0.11 -6.44 -9.61
C PRO A 42 1.23 -7.40 -10.00
N ILE A 43 1.77 -8.14 -9.03
CA ILE A 43 2.88 -9.08 -9.26
C ILE A 43 2.70 -10.45 -8.57
N GLY A 44 1.70 -10.60 -7.70
CA GLY A 44 1.53 -11.81 -6.91
C GLY A 44 0.08 -12.16 -6.57
N HIS A 45 -0.88 -11.79 -7.41
CA HIS A 45 -2.27 -12.20 -7.26
C HIS A 45 -2.48 -13.63 -7.76
N GLU A 46 -3.06 -14.49 -6.91
CA GLU A 46 -3.43 -15.86 -7.29
C GLU A 46 -4.47 -15.89 -8.40
N GLY A 47 -5.42 -14.95 -8.39
CA GLY A 47 -6.49 -14.84 -9.38
C GLY A 47 -6.05 -14.36 -10.76
N GLY A 48 -4.78 -14.00 -10.93
CA GLY A 48 -4.23 -13.59 -12.22
C GLY A 48 -4.27 -12.07 -12.47
N GLY A 49 -3.92 -11.68 -13.68
CA GLY A 49 -3.79 -10.28 -14.09
C GLY A 49 -2.45 -9.67 -13.67
N ASN A 50 -1.46 -10.48 -13.30
CA ASN A 50 -0.16 -10.01 -12.86
C ASN A 50 0.70 -9.53 -14.03
N MET A 51 1.51 -8.51 -13.73
CA MET A 51 2.62 -8.08 -14.57
C MET A 51 3.87 -8.93 -14.29
N ASP A 52 4.89 -8.80 -15.12
CA ASP A 52 6.19 -9.42 -14.88
C ASP A 52 6.82 -8.87 -13.60
N LYS A 53 6.96 -9.74 -12.60
CA LYS A 53 7.45 -9.37 -11.27
C LYS A 53 8.82 -8.73 -11.32
N LYS A 54 9.74 -9.28 -12.10
CA LYS A 54 11.12 -8.77 -12.22
C LYS A 54 11.12 -7.36 -12.79
N LEU A 55 10.40 -7.12 -13.87
CA LEU A 55 10.31 -5.81 -14.51
C LEU A 55 9.66 -4.77 -13.58
N VAL A 56 8.61 -5.14 -12.86
CA VAL A 56 7.98 -4.24 -11.89
C VAL A 56 8.94 -3.88 -10.77
N LEU A 57 9.64 -4.85 -10.17
CA LEU A 57 10.58 -4.58 -9.08
C LEU A 57 11.79 -3.77 -9.55
N GLU A 58 12.29 -3.97 -10.76
CA GLU A 58 13.32 -3.13 -11.36
C GLU A 58 12.83 -1.69 -11.56
N TRP A 59 11.62 -1.51 -12.05
CA TRP A 59 11.00 -0.19 -12.18
C TRP A 59 10.81 0.52 -10.82
N VAL A 60 10.35 -0.20 -9.80
CA VAL A 60 10.23 0.34 -8.45
C VAL A 60 11.59 0.74 -7.90
N GLN A 61 12.63 -0.07 -8.09
CA GLN A 61 13.99 0.27 -7.67
C GLN A 61 14.50 1.55 -8.36
N ASP A 62 14.25 1.71 -9.65
CA ASP A 62 14.61 2.93 -10.38
C ASP A 62 13.85 4.15 -9.84
N LEU A 63 12.56 3.99 -9.53
CA LEU A 63 11.75 5.04 -8.93
C LEU A 63 12.33 5.49 -7.58
N VAL A 64 12.60 4.54 -6.68
CA VAL A 64 13.05 4.84 -5.31
C VAL A 64 14.54 5.19 -5.19
N ASN A 65 15.29 5.11 -6.29
CA ASN A 65 16.66 5.61 -6.39
C ASN A 65 16.75 7.15 -6.50
N GLN A 66 15.63 7.83 -6.71
CA GLN A 66 15.58 9.29 -6.84
C GLN A 66 15.79 9.97 -5.49
N GLU A 67 17.04 10.31 -5.17
CA GLU A 67 17.46 10.84 -3.86
C GLU A 67 16.77 12.15 -3.46
N LYS A 68 16.35 12.96 -4.43
CA LYS A 68 15.66 14.24 -4.19
C LYS A 68 14.15 14.08 -4.02
N THR A 69 13.62 12.88 -4.17
CA THR A 69 12.19 12.58 -4.05
C THR A 69 11.83 12.22 -2.62
N THR A 70 10.69 12.73 -2.15
CA THR A 70 10.09 12.30 -0.89
C THR A 70 9.10 11.18 -1.18
N PHE A 71 9.33 10.01 -0.58
CA PHE A 71 8.47 8.84 -0.65
C PHE A 71 7.60 8.79 0.59
N ILE A 72 6.28 8.75 0.36
CA ILE A 72 5.26 8.88 1.39
C ILE A 72 4.59 7.53 1.56
N PHE A 73 4.51 7.08 2.81
CA PHE A 73 3.85 5.84 3.20
C PHE A 73 2.85 6.10 4.32
N HIS A 74 1.94 5.17 4.50
CA HIS A 74 1.13 5.08 5.71
C HIS A 74 1.50 3.81 6.48
N ASN A 75 2.12 3.92 7.64
CA ASN A 75 2.82 2.84 8.34
C ASN A 75 4.06 2.35 7.56
N ALA A 76 4.97 3.27 7.29
CA ALA A 76 6.16 3.06 6.45
C ALA A 76 7.00 1.84 6.85
N MET A 77 7.07 1.51 8.13
CA MET A 77 7.84 0.35 8.59
C MET A 77 7.39 -0.94 7.90
N TYR A 78 6.09 -1.13 7.75
CA TYR A 78 5.54 -2.34 7.12
C TYR A 78 5.95 -2.45 5.64
N ASP A 79 5.67 -1.41 4.86
CA ASP A 79 5.95 -1.42 3.41
C ASP A 79 7.45 -1.41 3.10
N VAL A 80 8.22 -0.60 3.81
CA VAL A 80 9.67 -0.54 3.63
C VAL A 80 10.34 -1.88 3.93
N CYS A 81 9.90 -2.60 4.95
CA CYS A 81 10.42 -3.94 5.25
C CYS A 81 10.09 -4.93 4.12
N TRP A 82 8.88 -4.89 3.55
CA TRP A 82 8.53 -5.71 2.40
C TRP A 82 9.36 -5.38 1.15
N LEU A 83 9.55 -4.09 0.86
CA LEU A 83 10.42 -3.66 -0.25
C LEU A 83 11.86 -4.15 -0.05
N ARG A 84 12.40 -4.03 1.17
CA ARG A 84 13.74 -4.53 1.49
C ARG A 84 13.83 -6.04 1.35
N SER A 85 12.82 -6.79 1.75
CA SER A 85 12.78 -8.26 1.57
C SER A 85 12.78 -8.67 0.10
N ALA A 86 12.28 -7.80 -0.78
CA ALA A 86 12.32 -7.96 -2.23
C ALA A 86 13.63 -7.43 -2.87
N GLY A 87 14.60 -7.00 -2.07
CA GLY A 87 15.88 -6.47 -2.54
C GLY A 87 15.87 -4.99 -2.92
N ILE A 88 14.78 -4.26 -2.65
CA ILE A 88 14.63 -2.84 -2.99
C ILE A 88 15.13 -1.97 -1.85
N LYS A 89 15.99 -1.00 -2.18
CA LYS A 89 16.55 -0.04 -1.23
C LYS A 89 16.15 1.38 -1.62
N ILE A 90 15.37 2.03 -0.79
CA ILE A 90 14.93 3.42 -0.99
C ILE A 90 16.09 4.36 -0.67
N ARG A 91 16.40 5.26 -1.60
CA ARG A 91 17.45 6.28 -1.46
C ARG A 91 16.90 7.67 -1.17
N GLY A 92 15.67 7.94 -1.55
CA GLY A 92 15.00 9.21 -1.25
C GLY A 92 14.57 9.32 0.22
N LYS A 93 14.02 10.47 0.56
CA LYS A 93 13.48 10.74 1.89
C LYS A 93 12.21 9.92 2.11
N ILE A 94 12.12 9.23 3.23
CA ILE A 94 10.91 8.50 3.65
C ILE A 94 10.14 9.33 4.67
N VAL A 95 8.83 9.46 4.48
CA VAL A 95 7.91 10.05 5.45
C VAL A 95 6.74 9.12 5.69
N ASP A 96 6.15 9.20 6.88
CA ASP A 96 5.06 8.34 7.34
C ASP A 96 3.89 9.18 7.83
N THR A 97 2.76 9.09 7.13
CA THR A 97 1.55 9.86 7.48
C THR A 97 0.91 9.40 8.79
N MET A 98 1.08 8.14 9.17
CA MET A 98 0.58 7.63 10.44
C MET A 98 1.33 8.27 11.62
N ILE A 99 2.66 8.32 11.53
CA ILE A 99 3.51 8.97 12.54
C ILE A 99 3.26 10.49 12.55
N ALA A 100 3.22 11.14 11.38
CA ALA A 100 2.95 12.57 11.29
C ALA A 100 1.62 12.95 11.95
N ALA A 101 0.56 12.18 11.67
CA ALA A 101 -0.76 12.41 12.27
C ALA A 101 -0.75 12.24 13.79
N SER A 102 0.00 11.26 14.31
CA SER A 102 0.12 11.05 15.76
C SER A 102 0.88 12.17 16.48
N LEU A 103 1.84 12.80 15.80
CA LEU A 103 2.55 13.96 16.33
C LEU A 103 1.70 15.25 16.32
N ILE A 104 0.75 15.35 15.39
CA ILE A 104 -0.17 16.49 15.31
C ILE A 104 -1.27 16.39 16.37
N ASP A 105 -1.82 15.20 16.57
CA ASP A 105 -2.89 14.97 17.53
C ASP A 105 -2.74 13.57 18.16
N GLU A 106 -2.12 13.53 19.32
CA GLU A 106 -1.86 12.30 20.08
C GLU A 106 -3.10 11.68 20.73
N ASN A 107 -4.22 12.42 20.78
CA ASN A 107 -5.44 11.98 21.48
C ASN A 107 -6.44 11.23 20.58
N ARG A 108 -6.06 10.93 19.34
CA ARG A 108 -6.94 10.20 18.43
C ARG A 108 -7.09 8.74 18.81
N MET A 109 -8.31 8.23 18.69
CA MET A 109 -8.61 6.82 18.92
C MET A 109 -8.13 5.91 17.78
N SER A 110 -7.86 6.47 16.59
CA SER A 110 -7.43 5.71 15.42
C SER A 110 -6.57 6.55 14.48
N TYR A 111 -5.47 5.96 14.05
CA TYR A 111 -4.58 6.50 13.01
C TYR A 111 -4.65 5.68 11.72
N ALA A 112 -5.68 4.87 11.54
CA ALA A 112 -5.91 4.15 10.31
C ALA A 112 -6.10 5.12 9.13
N LEU A 113 -5.54 4.78 7.97
CA LEU A 113 -5.56 5.63 6.78
C LEU A 113 -6.96 6.18 6.46
N ASN A 114 -7.98 5.32 6.50
CA ASN A 114 -9.35 5.74 6.22
C ASN A 114 -9.90 6.76 7.19
N THR A 115 -9.61 6.58 8.48
CA THR A 115 -10.07 7.50 9.53
C THR A 115 -9.43 8.87 9.32
N LEU A 116 -8.13 8.89 9.04
CA LEU A 116 -7.40 10.13 8.81
C LEU A 116 -7.77 10.80 7.49
N ALA A 117 -7.88 10.03 6.40
CA ALA A 117 -8.25 10.55 5.09
C ALA A 117 -9.66 11.16 5.10
N LYS A 118 -10.61 10.49 5.75
CA LYS A 118 -11.97 11.03 5.91
C LYS A 118 -11.97 12.35 6.69
N PHE A 119 -11.20 12.41 7.77
CA PHE A 119 -11.17 13.59 8.65
C PHE A 119 -10.43 14.79 8.01
N TYR A 120 -9.23 14.57 7.49
CA TYR A 120 -8.37 15.66 7.00
C TYR A 120 -8.62 16.04 5.54
N VAL A 121 -9.07 15.10 4.71
CA VAL A 121 -9.15 15.29 3.24
C VAL A 121 -10.56 15.06 2.69
N GLY A 122 -11.50 14.58 3.50
CA GLY A 122 -12.86 14.29 3.07
C GLY A 122 -12.98 13.06 2.15
N LEU A 123 -11.94 12.24 2.05
CA LEU A 123 -11.94 11.02 1.23
C LEU A 123 -12.51 9.85 2.04
N GLY A 124 -13.72 9.41 1.66
CA GLY A 124 -14.29 8.15 2.14
C GLY A 124 -13.72 6.95 1.38
N LYS A 125 -13.74 5.76 2.01
CA LYS A 125 -13.48 4.50 1.30
C LYS A 125 -14.64 4.18 0.36
N ASP A 126 -14.32 3.91 -0.89
CA ASP A 126 -15.19 3.19 -1.79
C ASP A 126 -14.59 1.80 -2.00
N GLU A 127 -15.06 0.85 -1.19
CA GLU A 127 -14.64 -0.56 -1.25
C GLU A 127 -15.69 -1.43 -1.96
N LYS A 128 -16.68 -0.82 -2.60
CA LYS A 128 -17.83 -1.55 -3.12
C LYS A 128 -17.45 -2.64 -4.11
N VAL A 129 -16.59 -2.30 -5.09
CA VAL A 129 -16.13 -3.26 -6.11
C VAL A 129 -15.34 -4.38 -5.46
N LEU A 130 -14.44 -4.06 -4.52
CA LEU A 130 -13.64 -5.05 -3.80
C LEU A 130 -14.52 -5.97 -2.95
N GLN A 131 -15.49 -5.42 -2.23
CA GLN A 131 -16.40 -6.21 -1.39
C GLN A 131 -17.33 -7.11 -2.22
N GLU A 132 -17.86 -6.61 -3.32
CA GLU A 132 -18.70 -7.39 -4.24
C GLU A 132 -17.89 -8.54 -4.89
N ALA A 133 -16.67 -8.27 -5.32
CA ALA A 133 -15.77 -9.28 -5.87
C ALA A 133 -15.44 -10.35 -4.81
N ALA A 134 -15.00 -9.95 -3.62
CA ALA A 134 -14.69 -10.88 -2.54
C ALA A 134 -15.89 -11.78 -2.19
N LYS A 135 -17.08 -11.21 -2.14
CA LYS A 135 -18.31 -11.96 -1.90
C LYS A 135 -18.59 -12.98 -3.00
N SER A 136 -18.40 -12.61 -4.27
CA SER A 136 -18.65 -13.52 -5.40
C SER A 136 -17.65 -14.68 -5.47
N TYR A 137 -16.43 -14.49 -4.94
CA TYR A 137 -15.39 -15.54 -4.84
C TYR A 137 -15.40 -16.26 -3.47
N ASP A 138 -16.32 -15.92 -2.56
CA ASP A 138 -16.40 -16.44 -1.19
C ASP A 138 -15.10 -16.20 -0.39
N LEU A 139 -14.57 -14.98 -0.49
CA LEU A 139 -13.32 -14.57 0.12
C LEU A 139 -13.50 -13.41 1.12
N ASN A 140 -12.60 -13.30 2.07
CA ASN A 140 -12.51 -12.12 2.94
C ASN A 140 -11.81 -10.96 2.19
N PRO A 141 -12.46 -9.79 2.05
CA PRO A 141 -11.92 -8.70 1.24
C PRO A 141 -10.56 -8.14 1.73
N LYS A 142 -10.24 -8.31 3.01
CA LYS A 142 -8.96 -7.84 3.58
C LYS A 142 -7.90 -8.94 3.61
N ALA A 143 -8.23 -10.11 4.15
CA ALA A 143 -7.26 -11.19 4.32
C ALA A 143 -6.92 -11.90 3.02
N ASP A 144 -7.88 -11.98 2.09
CA ASP A 144 -7.79 -12.76 0.85
C ASP A 144 -7.69 -11.89 -0.41
N MET A 145 -7.39 -10.61 -0.28
CA MET A 145 -7.28 -9.68 -1.41
C MET A 145 -6.29 -10.16 -2.47
N TRP A 146 -5.20 -10.78 -2.05
CA TRP A 146 -4.19 -11.36 -2.92
C TRP A 146 -4.69 -12.54 -3.76
N LYS A 147 -5.78 -13.21 -3.35
CA LYS A 147 -6.42 -14.30 -4.10
C LYS A 147 -7.30 -13.81 -5.24
N LEU A 148 -7.80 -12.58 -5.15
CA LEU A 148 -8.63 -11.98 -6.19
C LEU A 148 -7.82 -11.67 -7.44
N PRO A 149 -8.46 -11.70 -8.63
CA PRO A 149 -7.86 -11.10 -9.82
C PRO A 149 -7.49 -9.63 -9.58
N ALA A 150 -6.34 -9.22 -10.08
CA ALA A 150 -5.80 -7.88 -9.85
C ALA A 150 -6.76 -6.75 -10.28
N MET A 151 -7.58 -6.99 -11.30
CA MET A 151 -8.57 -6.03 -11.80
C MET A 151 -9.58 -5.56 -10.73
N TYR A 152 -9.87 -6.37 -9.72
CA TYR A 152 -10.80 -6.00 -8.64
C TYR A 152 -10.12 -5.29 -7.47
N VAL A 153 -8.80 -5.29 -7.43
CA VAL A 153 -7.99 -4.73 -6.35
C VAL A 153 -7.35 -3.41 -6.75
N GLY A 154 -7.05 -3.22 -8.03
CA GLY A 154 -6.26 -2.09 -8.53
C GLY A 154 -6.82 -0.73 -8.13
N GLU A 155 -8.09 -0.48 -8.33
CA GLU A 155 -8.73 0.80 -7.99
C GLU A 155 -8.69 1.07 -6.48
N TYR A 156 -8.91 0.06 -5.66
CA TYR A 156 -8.79 0.16 -4.21
C TYR A 156 -7.37 0.53 -3.77
N ALA A 157 -6.36 -0.17 -4.30
CA ALA A 157 -4.96 0.07 -3.99
C ALA A 157 -4.48 1.46 -4.45
N GLU A 158 -4.87 1.88 -5.64
CA GLU A 158 -4.60 3.23 -6.17
C GLU A 158 -5.20 4.30 -5.27
N ARG A 159 -6.41 4.11 -4.78
CA ARG A 159 -7.07 5.02 -3.83
C ARG A 159 -6.33 5.16 -2.51
N ASP A 160 -5.82 4.07 -1.96
CA ASP A 160 -5.06 4.11 -0.73
C ASP A 160 -3.74 4.88 -0.91
N ALA A 161 -3.07 4.73 -2.05
CA ALA A 161 -1.89 5.53 -2.38
C ALA A 161 -2.23 7.03 -2.59
N GLU A 162 -3.32 7.33 -3.30
CA GLU A 162 -3.79 8.71 -3.47
C GLU A 162 -4.18 9.36 -2.13
N ALA A 163 -4.88 8.62 -1.28
CA ALA A 163 -5.27 9.08 0.04
C ALA A 163 -4.05 9.39 0.90
N THR A 164 -3.02 8.54 0.84
CA THR A 164 -1.76 8.74 1.54
C THR A 164 -1.04 10.01 1.07
N LEU A 165 -0.97 10.25 -0.25
CA LEU A 165 -0.40 11.46 -0.82
C LEU A 165 -1.14 12.73 -0.35
N LYS A 166 -2.46 12.74 -0.50
CA LYS A 166 -3.29 13.89 -0.11
C LYS A 166 -3.27 14.14 1.38
N LEU A 167 -3.23 13.07 2.18
CA LEU A 167 -3.11 13.18 3.63
C LEU A 167 -1.80 13.87 4.01
N TRP A 168 -0.67 13.46 3.42
CA TRP A 168 0.62 14.10 3.66
C TRP A 168 0.60 15.58 3.32
N GLN A 169 0.06 15.94 2.18
CA GLN A 169 -0.05 17.34 1.73
C GLN A 169 -0.93 18.19 2.65
N ARG A 170 -1.84 17.56 3.38
CA ARG A 170 -2.76 18.24 4.30
C ARG A 170 -2.22 18.35 5.73
N LEU A 171 -1.43 17.40 6.16
CA LEU A 171 -0.79 17.39 7.48
C LEU A 171 0.35 18.42 7.57
#